data_54de6484dac961044dee9b657fb98c8b
#
_entry.id   54de6484dac961044dee9b657fb98c8b
#
_cell.length_a   1.000
_cell.length_b   1.000
_cell.length_c   1.000
_cell.angle_alpha   90.00
_cell.angle_beta   90.00
_cell.angle_gamma   90.00
#
_symmetry.space_group_name_H-M   'P 1'
#
loop_
_entity.id
_entity.type
_entity.pdbx_description
1 polymer ?
#
loop_
_entity_poly.entity_id
_entity_poly.type
_entity_poly.pdbx_seq_one_letter_code
_entity_poly.pdbx_strand_id
1 'polypeptide(L)'
;SDVFAKAAAEVLAANGVKVRIYSALMPVPALSFATRYYNCNAGIMVTASHNPAKYNGYKAYGPDGCQMTDEAADIVYAEIQKTDILTGAKTMPFAEGLEKGIIEYVGDDCINALYEAIEARSIRPGICKTAGLKLVYSPLNGSGLGPVTHVLHDIGITDITVVPEQEKPDG
;
A
#
# COMPACT_ATOMS: atom_id res chain seq x y z
N SER A 1 -8.83 -1.84 -7.24
CA SER A 1 -7.65 -2.52 -6.64
C SER A 1 -7.98 -3.19 -5.30
N ASP A 2 -8.85 -2.61 -4.49
CA ASP A 2 -9.24 -3.14 -3.17
C ASP A 2 -9.87 -4.54 -3.24
N VAL A 3 -10.74 -4.78 -4.21
CA VAL A 3 -11.37 -6.10 -4.45
C VAL A 3 -10.32 -7.17 -4.70
N PHE A 4 -9.34 -6.89 -5.55
CA PHE A 4 -8.26 -7.83 -5.85
C PHE A 4 -7.30 -8.02 -4.67
N ALA A 5 -7.03 -6.96 -3.92
CA ALA A 5 -6.19 -7.07 -2.71
C ALA A 5 -6.86 -7.95 -1.65
N LYS A 6 -8.19 -7.80 -1.44
CA LYS A 6 -8.96 -8.66 -0.54
C LYS A 6 -8.99 -10.12 -1.02
N ALA A 7 -9.23 -10.35 -2.33
CA ALA A 7 -9.21 -11.69 -2.89
C ALA A 7 -7.83 -12.37 -2.71
N ALA A 8 -6.74 -11.64 -2.91
CA ALA A 8 -5.40 -12.17 -2.62
C ALA A 8 -5.23 -12.50 -1.13
N ALA A 9 -5.73 -11.66 -0.23
CA ALA A 9 -5.69 -11.90 1.21
C ALA A 9 -6.49 -13.15 1.60
N GLU A 10 -7.66 -13.38 1.00
CA GLU A 10 -8.51 -14.55 1.21
C GLU A 10 -7.80 -15.87 0.81
N VAL A 11 -7.11 -15.84 -0.34
CA VAL A 11 -6.33 -17.01 -0.79
C VAL A 11 -5.14 -17.28 0.15
N LEU A 12 -4.37 -16.24 0.50
CA LEU A 12 -3.23 -16.37 1.39
C LEU A 12 -3.66 -16.90 2.77
N ALA A 13 -4.72 -16.33 3.35
CA ALA A 13 -5.25 -16.73 4.64
C ALA A 13 -5.72 -18.19 4.63
N ALA A 14 -6.41 -18.63 3.56
CA ALA A 14 -6.85 -20.02 3.41
C ALA A 14 -5.70 -21.03 3.32
N ASN A 15 -4.51 -20.57 2.94
CA ASN A 15 -3.29 -21.37 2.89
C ASN A 15 -2.40 -21.20 4.14
N GLY A 16 -2.92 -20.59 5.22
CA GLY A 16 -2.24 -20.46 6.49
C GLY A 16 -1.22 -19.33 6.55
N VAL A 17 -1.21 -18.42 5.56
CA VAL A 17 -0.34 -17.24 5.55
C VAL A 17 -1.01 -16.13 6.32
N LYS A 18 -0.33 -15.59 7.34
CA LYS A 18 -0.78 -14.40 8.07
C LYS A 18 -0.67 -13.16 7.18
N VAL A 19 -1.76 -12.41 7.04
CA VAL A 19 -1.86 -11.26 6.13
C VAL A 19 -2.06 -9.98 6.92
N ARG A 20 -1.32 -8.92 6.55
CA ARG A 20 -1.58 -7.55 6.94
C ARG A 20 -1.98 -6.73 5.73
N ILE A 21 -3.12 -6.06 5.80
CA ILE A 21 -3.67 -5.28 4.69
C ILE A 21 -3.97 -3.85 5.14
N TYR A 22 -3.70 -2.87 4.30
CA TYR A 22 -4.12 -1.50 4.57
C TYR A 22 -5.64 -1.36 4.45
N SER A 23 -6.25 -0.60 5.35
CA SER A 23 -7.69 -0.29 5.33
C SER A 23 -8.08 0.74 4.27
N ALA A 24 -7.10 1.50 3.76
CA ALA A 24 -7.25 2.52 2.74
C ALA A 24 -6.16 2.38 1.67
N LEU A 25 -6.35 3.05 0.55
CA LEU A 25 -5.33 3.11 -0.51
C LEU A 25 -4.08 3.81 0.02
N MET A 26 -2.93 3.18 -0.17
CA MET A 26 -1.64 3.69 0.23
C MET A 26 -0.64 3.63 -0.94
N PRO A 27 0.31 4.55 -1.01
CA PRO A 27 1.33 4.53 -2.04
C PRO A 27 2.33 3.38 -1.83
N VAL A 28 2.99 2.97 -2.92
CA VAL A 28 3.97 1.87 -2.91
C VAL A 28 5.03 1.95 -1.79
N PRO A 29 5.60 3.13 -1.45
CA PRO A 29 6.54 3.23 -0.34
C PRO A 29 5.97 2.78 1.01
N ALA A 30 4.66 2.90 1.22
CA ALA A 30 4.02 2.43 2.44
C ALA A 30 4.07 0.90 2.54
N LEU A 31 3.84 0.16 1.43
CA LEU A 31 4.02 -1.29 1.40
C LEU A 31 5.45 -1.69 1.73
N SER A 32 6.43 -1.09 1.06
CA SER A 32 7.85 -1.34 1.32
C SER A 32 8.22 -1.13 2.79
N PHE A 33 7.72 -0.05 3.38
CA PHE A 33 7.94 0.26 4.80
C PHE A 33 7.29 -0.79 5.71
N ALA A 34 6.00 -1.09 5.53
CA ALA A 34 5.28 -2.04 6.36
C ALA A 34 5.86 -3.46 6.26
N THR A 35 6.32 -3.88 5.08
CA THR A 35 6.99 -5.19 4.89
C THR A 35 8.19 -5.33 5.82
N ARG A 36 9.02 -4.30 5.94
CA ARG A 36 10.18 -4.28 6.83
C ARG A 36 9.79 -4.05 8.29
N TYR A 37 8.84 -3.16 8.55
CA TYR A 37 8.40 -2.82 9.91
C TYR A 37 7.86 -4.05 10.66
N TYR A 38 7.05 -4.86 9.98
CA TYR A 38 6.48 -6.09 10.55
C TYR A 38 7.34 -7.34 10.33
N ASN A 39 8.53 -7.23 9.72
CA ASN A 39 9.37 -8.36 9.32
C ASN A 39 8.60 -9.40 8.49
N CYS A 40 7.81 -8.93 7.52
CA CYS A 40 7.06 -9.82 6.63
C CYS A 40 8.00 -10.58 5.69
N ASN A 41 7.61 -11.79 5.32
CA ASN A 41 8.35 -12.60 4.34
C ASN A 41 8.20 -12.06 2.91
N ALA A 42 7.08 -11.38 2.63
CA ALA A 42 6.81 -10.78 1.33
C ALA A 42 5.81 -9.62 1.46
N GLY A 43 5.76 -8.77 0.46
CA GLY A 43 4.74 -7.75 0.27
C GLY A 43 4.07 -7.89 -1.09
N ILE A 44 2.81 -7.47 -1.19
CA ILE A 44 2.04 -7.51 -2.43
C ILE A 44 1.40 -6.15 -2.67
N MET A 45 1.65 -5.57 -3.85
CA MET A 45 1.01 -4.34 -4.30
C MET A 45 0.11 -4.61 -5.50
N VAL A 46 -1.18 -4.38 -5.31
CA VAL A 46 -2.18 -4.49 -6.38
C VAL A 46 -2.37 -3.11 -6.99
N THR A 47 -1.77 -2.88 -8.15
CA THR A 47 -1.81 -1.58 -8.84
C THR A 47 -1.45 -1.72 -10.32
N ALA A 48 -2.11 -0.95 -11.16
CA ALA A 48 -1.71 -0.76 -12.57
C ALA A 48 -0.83 0.48 -12.77
N SER A 49 -0.28 1.04 -11.67
CA SER A 49 0.51 2.29 -11.72
C SER A 49 -0.34 3.45 -12.29
N HIS A 50 0.09 4.04 -13.40
CA HIS A 50 -0.56 5.15 -14.11
C HIS A 50 -1.36 4.70 -15.34
N ASN A 51 -1.56 3.41 -15.52
CA ASN A 51 -2.36 2.88 -16.62
C ASN A 51 -3.85 3.17 -16.41
N PRO A 52 -4.67 3.22 -17.50
CA PRO A 52 -6.12 3.38 -17.39
C PRO A 52 -6.77 2.36 -16.43
N ALA A 53 -7.86 2.74 -15.79
CA ALA A 53 -8.58 1.99 -14.76
C ALA A 53 -8.98 0.55 -15.13
N LYS A 54 -9.14 0.26 -16.43
CA LYS A 54 -9.43 -1.09 -16.93
C LYS A 54 -8.29 -2.09 -16.72
N TYR A 55 -7.08 -1.61 -16.42
CA TYR A 55 -5.92 -2.45 -16.14
C TYR A 55 -5.72 -2.57 -14.63
N ASN A 56 -5.11 -3.68 -14.23
CA ASN A 56 -4.59 -3.87 -12.88
C ASN A 56 -3.28 -4.64 -12.96
N GLY A 57 -2.53 -4.67 -11.88
CA GLY A 57 -1.26 -5.37 -11.81
C GLY A 57 -1.03 -5.96 -10.43
N TYR A 58 -0.19 -6.96 -10.37
CA TYR A 58 0.20 -7.66 -9.15
C TYR A 58 1.72 -7.63 -9.05
N LYS A 59 2.24 -6.90 -8.07
CA LYS A 59 3.69 -6.75 -7.86
C LYS A 59 4.07 -7.39 -6.55
N ALA A 60 5.03 -8.29 -6.57
CA ALA A 60 5.58 -8.94 -5.40
C ALA A 60 6.86 -8.24 -4.91
N TYR A 61 7.01 -8.17 -3.59
CA TYR A 61 8.11 -7.55 -2.89
C TYR A 61 8.76 -8.56 -1.95
N GLY A 62 10.07 -8.55 -1.84
CA GLY A 62 10.82 -9.36 -0.90
C GLY A 62 10.76 -8.82 0.54
N PRO A 63 11.34 -9.56 1.51
CA PRO A 63 11.37 -9.16 2.93
C PRO A 63 12.17 -7.88 3.17
N ASP A 64 13.03 -7.49 2.25
CA ASP A 64 13.79 -6.24 2.24
C ASP A 64 12.92 -5.02 1.85
N GLY A 65 11.68 -5.24 1.45
CA GLY A 65 10.76 -4.22 0.97
C GLY A 65 11.04 -3.75 -0.46
N CYS A 66 11.87 -4.46 -1.22
CA CYS A 66 12.14 -4.18 -2.63
C CYS A 66 11.27 -5.05 -3.55
N GLN A 67 10.89 -4.52 -4.71
CA GLN A 67 10.20 -5.33 -5.71
C GLN A 67 11.10 -6.50 -6.13
N MET A 68 10.52 -7.69 -6.24
CA MET A 68 11.26 -8.90 -6.65
C MET A 68 11.95 -8.70 -8.00
N THR A 69 13.15 -9.28 -8.11
CA THR A 69 13.87 -9.35 -9.40
C THR A 69 13.18 -10.28 -10.37
N ASP A 70 13.51 -10.15 -11.66
CA ASP A 70 12.93 -11.01 -12.70
C ASP A 70 13.21 -12.49 -12.41
N GLU A 71 14.42 -12.83 -11.95
CA GLU A 71 14.80 -14.20 -11.59
C GLU A 71 13.90 -14.78 -10.46
N ALA A 72 13.62 -13.99 -9.42
CA ALA A 72 12.73 -14.42 -8.34
C ALA A 72 11.28 -14.50 -8.81
N ALA A 73 10.86 -13.60 -9.68
CA ALA A 73 9.52 -13.60 -10.28
C ALA A 73 9.30 -14.83 -11.17
N ASP A 74 10.30 -15.25 -11.94
CA ASP A 74 10.25 -16.44 -12.81
C ASP A 74 10.05 -17.73 -11.99
N ILE A 75 10.69 -17.84 -10.81
CA ILE A 75 10.48 -18.97 -9.91
C ILE A 75 9.03 -19.04 -9.43
N VAL A 76 8.48 -17.88 -8.99
CA VAL A 76 7.08 -17.79 -8.56
C VAL A 76 6.13 -18.09 -9.73
N TYR A 77 6.41 -17.56 -10.89
CA TYR A 77 5.60 -17.78 -12.09
C TYR A 77 5.57 -19.25 -12.50
N ALA A 78 6.70 -19.95 -12.41
CA ALA A 78 6.77 -21.40 -12.69
C ALA A 78 5.88 -22.22 -11.72
N GLU A 79 5.73 -21.81 -10.46
CA GLU A 79 4.81 -22.44 -9.53
C GLU A 79 3.34 -22.10 -9.84
N ILE A 80 3.05 -20.85 -10.23
CA ILE A 80 1.70 -20.44 -10.66
C ILE A 80 1.21 -21.28 -11.84
N GLN A 81 2.08 -21.56 -12.82
CA GLN A 81 1.72 -22.35 -14.01
C GLN A 81 1.31 -23.80 -13.68
N LYS A 82 1.68 -24.33 -12.51
CA LYS A 82 1.28 -25.66 -12.05
C LYS A 82 -0.10 -25.68 -11.40
N THR A 83 -0.68 -24.52 -11.13
CA THR A 83 -1.94 -24.38 -10.41
C THR A 83 -3.09 -24.19 -11.40
N ASP A 84 -4.16 -24.98 -11.26
CA ASP A 84 -5.38 -24.75 -12.03
C ASP A 84 -6.03 -23.43 -11.63
N ILE A 85 -6.24 -22.56 -12.62
CA ILE A 85 -6.72 -21.17 -12.40
C ILE A 85 -8.14 -21.16 -11.82
N LEU A 86 -8.97 -22.13 -12.15
CA LEU A 86 -10.39 -22.16 -11.77
C LEU A 86 -10.65 -22.94 -10.47
N THR A 87 -9.90 -23.99 -10.23
CA THR A 87 -10.16 -24.96 -9.14
C THR A 87 -9.02 -25.10 -8.15
N GLY A 88 -7.82 -24.60 -8.47
CA GLY A 88 -6.61 -24.83 -7.68
C GLY A 88 -6.46 -23.91 -6.45
N ALA A 89 -7.21 -22.80 -6.36
CA ALA A 89 -7.09 -21.85 -5.26
C ALA A 89 -8.04 -22.20 -4.12
N LYS A 90 -7.48 -22.39 -2.92
CA LYS A 90 -8.26 -22.40 -1.68
C LYS A 90 -8.56 -20.95 -1.29
N THR A 91 -9.78 -20.67 -0.87
CA THR A 91 -10.20 -19.34 -0.42
C THR A 91 -10.86 -19.41 0.96
N MET A 92 -10.79 -18.32 1.70
CA MET A 92 -11.47 -18.12 2.97
C MET A 92 -12.18 -16.77 2.89
N PRO A 93 -13.44 -16.62 3.34
CA PRO A 93 -14.10 -15.33 3.38
C PRO A 93 -13.26 -14.30 4.15
N PHE A 94 -13.13 -13.09 3.63
CA PHE A 94 -12.31 -12.03 4.25
C PHE A 94 -12.72 -11.75 5.70
N ALA A 95 -14.03 -11.71 5.98
CA ALA A 95 -14.56 -11.52 7.33
C ALA A 95 -14.12 -12.63 8.30
N GLU A 96 -14.15 -13.89 7.84
CA GLU A 96 -13.67 -15.04 8.63
C GLU A 96 -12.18 -14.93 8.93
N GLY A 97 -11.40 -14.47 7.94
CA GLY A 97 -9.96 -14.23 8.13
C GLY A 97 -9.67 -13.17 9.20
N LEU A 98 -10.47 -12.11 9.24
CA LEU A 98 -10.41 -11.07 10.30
C LEU A 98 -10.80 -11.64 11.67
N GLU A 99 -11.92 -12.35 11.76
CA GLU A 99 -12.38 -12.95 13.03
C GLU A 99 -11.36 -13.92 13.62
N LYS A 100 -10.67 -14.68 12.78
CA LYS A 100 -9.62 -15.63 13.19
C LYS A 100 -8.26 -14.96 13.45
N GLY A 101 -8.10 -13.67 13.18
CA GLY A 101 -6.84 -12.96 13.31
C GLY A 101 -5.75 -13.43 12.35
N ILE A 102 -6.12 -14.12 11.26
CA ILE A 102 -5.20 -14.48 10.16
C ILE A 102 -5.02 -13.30 9.22
N ILE A 103 -6.08 -12.53 9.00
CA ILE A 103 -6.03 -11.24 8.32
C ILE A 103 -6.13 -10.14 9.38
N GLU A 104 -5.21 -9.21 9.35
CA GLU A 104 -5.18 -8.05 10.24
C GLU A 104 -5.02 -6.77 9.41
N TYR A 105 -5.60 -5.66 9.86
CA TYR A 105 -5.27 -4.37 9.27
C TYR A 105 -3.90 -3.90 9.75
N VAL A 106 -3.19 -3.18 8.87
CA VAL A 106 -1.99 -2.44 9.25
C VAL A 106 -2.40 -1.40 10.29
N GLY A 107 -1.73 -1.41 11.43
CA GLY A 107 -2.05 -0.55 12.56
C GLY A 107 -1.51 0.88 12.41
N ASP A 108 -2.07 1.78 13.21
CA ASP A 108 -1.64 3.19 13.25
C ASP A 108 -0.19 3.33 13.72
N ASP A 109 0.32 2.39 14.49
CA ASP A 109 1.74 2.33 14.91
C ASP A 109 2.68 2.30 13.70
N CYS A 110 2.39 1.44 12.72
CA CYS A 110 3.17 1.36 11.50
C CYS A 110 3.00 2.60 10.61
N ILE A 111 1.77 3.13 10.51
CA ILE A 111 1.47 4.31 9.69
C ILE A 111 2.18 5.53 10.27
N ASN A 112 2.12 5.73 11.58
CA ASN A 112 2.81 6.84 12.25
C ASN A 112 4.33 6.72 12.12
N ALA A 113 4.88 5.51 12.31
CA ALA A 113 6.31 5.27 12.12
C ALA A 113 6.77 5.56 10.67
N LEU A 114 5.92 5.31 9.67
CA LEU A 114 6.19 5.72 8.28
C LEU A 114 6.28 7.24 8.17
N TYR A 115 5.32 7.98 8.73
CA TYR A 115 5.32 9.44 8.67
C TYR A 115 6.52 10.04 9.40
N GLU A 116 6.83 9.57 10.60
CA GLU A 116 8.03 9.95 11.34
C GLU A 116 9.33 9.70 10.53
N ALA A 117 9.41 8.55 9.86
CA ALA A 117 10.56 8.22 9.02
C ALA A 117 10.69 9.15 7.79
N ILE A 118 9.57 9.61 7.22
CA ILE A 118 9.56 10.59 6.13
C ILE A 118 10.01 11.97 6.65
N GLU A 119 9.44 12.44 7.75
CA GLU A 119 9.76 13.74 8.34
C GLU A 119 11.22 13.84 8.79
N ALA A 120 11.77 12.75 9.31
CA ALA A 120 13.19 12.66 9.68
C ALA A 120 14.16 12.86 8.50
N ARG A 121 13.67 12.82 7.25
CA ARG A 121 14.45 13.14 6.03
C ARG A 121 14.47 14.62 5.70
N SER A 122 13.77 15.45 6.47
CA SER A 122 13.76 16.90 6.26
C SER A 122 15.16 17.48 6.43
N ILE A 123 15.65 18.18 5.38
CA ILE A 123 16.96 18.84 5.40
C ILE A 123 16.94 20.09 6.28
N ARG A 124 15.78 20.75 6.37
CA ARG A 124 15.58 21.99 7.14
C ARG A 124 14.30 21.87 7.98
N PRO A 125 14.32 21.10 9.08
CA PRO A 125 13.16 20.94 9.92
C PRO A 125 12.58 22.29 10.39
N GLY A 126 11.26 22.43 10.32
CA GLY A 126 10.56 23.62 10.80
C GLY A 126 10.51 24.81 9.85
N ILE A 127 11.25 24.83 8.73
CA ILE A 127 11.24 25.97 7.81
C ILE A 127 9.82 26.26 7.26
N CYS A 128 9.02 25.24 7.02
CA CYS A 128 7.68 25.39 6.50
C CYS A 128 6.72 26.06 7.49
N LYS A 129 6.96 25.92 8.80
CA LYS A 129 6.11 26.50 9.86
C LYS A 129 6.07 28.03 9.82
N THR A 130 7.12 28.68 9.31
CA THR A 130 7.25 30.13 9.24
C THR A 130 7.17 30.69 7.82
N ALA A 131 7.08 29.80 6.82
CA ALA A 131 7.12 30.20 5.41
C ALA A 131 5.80 30.80 4.89
N GLY A 132 4.67 30.59 5.58
CA GLY A 132 3.35 31.09 5.18
C GLY A 132 2.92 30.58 3.79
N LEU A 133 3.30 29.34 3.46
CA LEU A 133 3.02 28.76 2.15
C LEU A 133 1.53 28.46 1.99
N LYS A 134 0.99 28.85 0.83
CA LYS A 134 -0.31 28.41 0.33
C LYS A 134 -0.09 27.38 -0.78
N LEU A 135 -0.65 26.20 -0.61
CA LEU A 135 -0.39 25.07 -1.50
C LEU A 135 -1.67 24.62 -2.18
N VAL A 136 -1.59 24.40 -3.48
CA VAL A 136 -2.61 23.62 -4.21
C VAL A 136 -2.05 22.23 -4.45
N TYR A 137 -2.79 21.22 -4.04
CA TYR A 137 -2.39 19.81 -4.16
C TYR A 137 -3.41 19.02 -4.97
N SER A 138 -2.92 18.21 -5.89
CA SER A 138 -3.72 17.20 -6.57
C SER A 138 -3.11 15.81 -6.40
N PRO A 139 -3.86 14.84 -5.86
CA PRO A 139 -3.45 13.43 -5.88
C PRO A 139 -3.63 12.77 -7.25
N LEU A 140 -4.16 13.47 -8.27
CA LEU A 140 -4.50 12.93 -9.60
C LEU A 140 -5.32 11.64 -9.52
N ASN A 141 -6.38 11.64 -8.70
CA ASN A 141 -7.25 10.48 -8.44
C ASN A 141 -6.50 9.24 -7.89
N GLY A 142 -5.32 9.45 -7.32
CA GLY A 142 -4.44 8.39 -6.81
C GLY A 142 -4.47 8.22 -5.30
N SER A 143 -3.54 7.44 -4.78
CA SER A 143 -3.43 7.04 -3.37
C SER A 143 -2.72 8.06 -2.47
N GLY A 144 -2.29 9.20 -3.01
CA GLY A 144 -1.48 10.18 -2.28
C GLY A 144 -2.25 11.10 -1.36
N LEU A 145 -3.58 11.20 -1.46
CA LEU A 145 -4.36 12.20 -0.74
C LEU A 145 -4.06 12.22 0.77
N GLY A 146 -4.34 11.12 1.46
CA GLY A 146 -4.14 11.02 2.91
C GLY A 146 -2.68 11.19 3.33
N PRO A 147 -1.76 10.34 2.85
CA PRO A 147 -0.37 10.39 3.28
C PRO A 147 0.34 11.72 2.99
N VAL A 148 0.13 12.30 1.82
CA VAL A 148 0.80 13.55 1.44
C VAL A 148 0.27 14.74 2.24
N THR A 149 -1.05 14.86 2.37
CA THR A 149 -1.63 15.96 3.16
C THR A 149 -1.28 15.86 4.63
N HIS A 150 -1.21 14.64 5.19
CA HIS A 150 -0.78 14.40 6.57
C HIS A 150 0.64 14.94 6.79
N VAL A 151 1.62 14.46 6.01
CA VAL A 151 3.02 14.88 6.14
C VAL A 151 3.18 16.39 5.91
N LEU A 152 2.45 16.96 4.95
CA LEU A 152 2.48 18.41 4.71
C LEU A 152 2.01 19.21 5.92
N HIS A 153 0.94 18.77 6.58
CA HIS A 153 0.46 19.38 7.82
C HIS A 153 1.49 19.30 8.93
N ASP A 154 2.10 18.15 9.15
CA ASP A 154 3.03 17.91 10.23
C ASP A 154 4.31 18.75 10.10
N ILE A 155 4.80 18.94 8.87
CA ILE A 155 5.93 19.84 8.62
C ILE A 155 5.56 21.33 8.66
N GLY A 156 4.25 21.68 8.80
CA GLY A 156 3.77 23.04 9.03
C GLY A 156 3.15 23.74 7.83
N ILE A 157 2.81 23.00 6.75
CA ILE A 157 2.03 23.55 5.63
C ILE A 157 0.55 23.26 5.89
N THR A 158 -0.18 24.24 6.42
CA THR A 158 -1.58 24.09 6.85
C THR A 158 -2.61 24.70 5.90
N ASP A 159 -2.18 25.62 5.02
CA ASP A 159 -3.05 26.23 3.99
C ASP A 159 -2.96 25.42 2.70
N ILE A 160 -3.68 24.28 2.67
CA ILE A 160 -3.67 23.34 1.55
C ILE A 160 -5.06 23.30 0.91
N THR A 161 -5.12 23.65 -0.37
CA THR A 161 -6.31 23.46 -1.21
C THR A 161 -6.14 22.20 -2.06
N VAL A 162 -6.94 21.18 -1.80
CA VAL A 162 -6.98 19.98 -2.66
C VAL A 162 -7.88 20.24 -3.85
N VAL A 163 -7.45 19.82 -5.04
CA VAL A 163 -8.24 19.94 -6.28
C VAL A 163 -9.43 18.98 -6.21
N PRO A 164 -10.69 19.49 -6.11
CA PRO A 164 -11.85 18.63 -5.79
C PRO A 164 -12.14 17.56 -6.85
N GLU A 165 -11.90 17.87 -8.13
CA GLU A 165 -12.16 16.95 -9.25
C GLU A 165 -11.18 15.78 -9.31
N GLN A 166 -10.06 15.90 -8.60
CA GLN A 166 -8.98 14.92 -8.60
C GLN A 166 -8.73 14.30 -7.23
N GLU A 167 -9.55 14.64 -6.25
CA GLU A 167 -9.41 14.19 -4.87
C GLU A 167 -9.71 12.69 -4.71
N LYS A 168 -10.80 12.24 -5.31
CA LYS A 168 -11.27 10.85 -5.13
C LYS A 168 -10.49 9.91 -6.03
N PRO A 169 -10.11 8.71 -5.50
CA PRO A 169 -9.55 7.66 -6.32
C PRO A 169 -10.51 7.28 -7.44
N ASP A 170 -10.12 7.54 -8.66
CA ASP A 170 -10.84 7.22 -9.88
C ASP A 170 -9.81 7.04 -10.99
N GLY A 171 -10.12 6.21 -11.97
CA GLY A 171 -9.19 5.93 -13.05
C GLY A 171 -9.85 5.84 -14.41
#